data_4fe1993b238bcee5c79ca25e18d0dbc7
#
_entry.id   4fe1993b238bcee5c79ca25e18d0dbc7
#
_cell.length_a   1.000
_cell.length_b   1.000
_cell.length_c   1.000
_cell.angle_alpha   90.00
_cell.angle_beta   90.00
_cell.angle_gamma   90.00
#
_symmetry.space_group_name_H-M   'P 1'
#
loop_
_entity.id
_entity.type
_entity.pdbx_description
1 polymer ?
#
loop_
_entity_poly.entity_id
_entity_poly.type
_entity_poly.pdbx_seq_one_letter_code
_entity_poly.pdbx_strand_id
1 'polypeptide(L)'
;MKLFKFVLAASLLASTAVFAETLPLKELPGDADRDHWLPGQVNKDGALEALQNATGEAAVPYAGMQDKPLQIALIYPSADVSDFWARNYLALTKRLDQLGIKYETREFASRQVEHSLQATYAAQVDQDADIYDFVIFGPSELATQADNIDKLASNPDLTTFVWAFHTPLKYLKTQPAAWFDFSSAYGALKICDYMVDRLGKDVTYAMNRGIPGITDNQRSGDFKDCVAEKGNWNAVYEHYGEYQREGGFEGTQLILQAYPEAKVIHNANTAMSMGSVEAQIAIGKEKEIFSTGWGGTGLELDAIRRGELDATPMRMGDDVGAATAEAIRAHLEGREEELPLVFLGRITVAHDQMSVEEIDALEKEAFRFSGVGALKR
;
A
#
# COMPACT_ATOMS: atom_id res chain seq x y z
N MET A 1 1.85 -67.76 13.48
CA MET A 1 2.58 -66.54 13.86
C MET A 1 2.58 -65.63 12.63
N LYS A 2 1.55 -64.73 12.51
CA LYS A 2 1.39 -63.83 11.39
C LYS A 2 1.89 -62.48 11.79
N LEU A 3 2.97 -61.98 11.15
CA LEU A 3 3.47 -60.61 11.30
C LEU A 3 2.52 -59.62 10.61
N PHE A 4 1.93 -58.73 11.37
CA PHE A 4 1.26 -57.56 10.86
C PHE A 4 2.32 -56.45 10.56
N LYS A 5 2.48 -56.09 9.31
CA LYS A 5 3.24 -54.89 8.91
C LYS A 5 2.29 -53.69 9.01
N PHE A 6 2.56 -52.79 9.95
CA PHE A 6 1.97 -51.46 9.98
C PHE A 6 2.68 -50.61 8.91
N VAL A 7 1.93 -50.19 7.91
CA VAL A 7 2.34 -49.14 6.97
C VAL A 7 1.88 -47.82 7.56
N LEU A 8 2.82 -47.01 8.04
CA LEU A 8 2.58 -45.65 8.45
C LEU A 8 2.45 -44.81 7.16
N ALA A 9 1.26 -44.42 6.80
CA ALA A 9 1.03 -43.40 5.75
C ALA A 9 1.33 -42.03 6.35
N ALA A 10 2.49 -41.48 6.04
CA ALA A 10 2.81 -40.08 6.29
C ALA A 10 2.03 -39.23 5.27
N SER A 11 0.92 -38.61 5.68
CA SER A 11 0.24 -37.57 4.92
C SER A 11 1.13 -36.33 4.94
N LEU A 12 1.82 -36.10 3.83
CA LEU A 12 2.40 -34.76 3.53
C LEU A 12 1.22 -33.80 3.38
N LEU A 13 0.96 -33.01 4.38
CA LEU A 13 0.23 -31.76 4.24
C LEU A 13 1.11 -30.81 3.42
N ALA A 14 0.90 -30.79 2.11
CA ALA A 14 1.41 -29.71 1.27
C ALA A 14 0.66 -28.44 1.69
N SER A 15 1.29 -27.62 2.53
CA SER A 15 0.85 -26.25 2.72
C SER A 15 1.03 -25.55 1.38
N THR A 16 -0.06 -25.36 0.67
CA THR A 16 -0.09 -24.41 -0.45
C THR A 16 0.13 -23.02 0.13
N ALA A 17 1.37 -22.56 0.07
CA ALA A 17 1.67 -21.16 0.33
C ALA A 17 0.82 -20.35 -0.65
N VAL A 18 -0.12 -19.57 -0.12
CA VAL A 18 -0.88 -18.59 -0.91
C VAL A 18 0.11 -17.49 -1.26
N PHE A 19 0.80 -17.64 -2.38
CA PHE A 19 1.65 -16.57 -2.89
C PHE A 19 0.74 -15.45 -3.37
N ALA A 20 0.97 -14.24 -2.86
CA ALA A 20 0.36 -13.05 -3.43
C ALA A 20 0.75 -12.98 -4.91
N GLU A 21 -0.25 -12.97 -5.81
CA GLU A 21 -0.01 -12.94 -7.25
C GLU A 21 0.80 -11.70 -7.65
N THR A 22 1.77 -11.90 -8.52
CA THR A 22 2.40 -10.82 -9.27
C THR A 22 1.37 -10.16 -10.17
N LEU A 23 1.33 -8.83 -10.14
CA LEU A 23 0.36 -8.05 -10.91
C LEU A 23 0.52 -8.25 -12.42
N PRO A 24 -0.53 -8.57 -13.15
CA PRO A 24 -0.51 -8.38 -14.60
C PRO A 24 -0.43 -6.87 -14.86
N LEU A 25 0.59 -6.41 -15.58
CA LEU A 25 0.77 -5.03 -16.06
C LEU A 25 -0.27 -4.70 -17.17
N LYS A 26 -1.54 -5.04 -16.97
CA LYS A 26 -2.57 -4.81 -17.95
C LYS A 26 -3.24 -3.47 -17.70
N GLU A 27 -3.34 -2.66 -18.75
CA GLU A 27 -4.10 -1.40 -18.73
C GLU A 27 -5.53 -1.65 -18.25
N LEU A 28 -5.98 -0.81 -17.31
CA LEU A 28 -7.36 -0.79 -16.85
C LEU A 28 -8.19 0.12 -17.76
N PRO A 29 -9.49 -0.15 -17.95
CA PRO A 29 -10.36 0.74 -18.71
C PRO A 29 -10.29 2.18 -18.16
N GLY A 30 -10.11 3.16 -19.04
CA GLY A 30 -10.04 4.57 -18.70
C GLY A 30 -8.65 5.13 -18.39
N ASP A 31 -7.59 4.33 -18.44
CA ASP A 31 -6.23 4.78 -18.18
C ASP A 31 -5.59 5.61 -19.32
N ALA A 32 -6.10 5.50 -20.55
CA ALA A 32 -5.47 6.09 -21.75
C ALA A 32 -5.41 7.62 -21.74
N ASP A 33 -6.37 8.31 -21.10
CA ASP A 33 -6.48 9.77 -21.09
C ASP A 33 -6.06 10.44 -19.78
N ARG A 34 -5.41 9.70 -18.88
CA ARG A 34 -5.00 10.23 -17.57
C ARG A 34 -3.74 11.09 -17.65
N ASP A 35 -3.57 12.01 -16.70
CA ASP A 35 -2.40 12.90 -16.59
C ASP A 35 -1.13 12.21 -16.10
N HIS A 36 -1.14 10.86 -16.04
CA HIS A 36 -0.03 10.06 -15.56
C HIS A 36 0.29 8.89 -16.49
N TRP A 37 1.51 8.36 -16.35
CA TRP A 37 1.94 7.16 -17.03
C TRP A 37 1.54 5.91 -16.26
N LEU A 38 1.20 4.85 -17.00
CA LEU A 38 1.05 3.52 -16.42
C LEU A 38 2.41 2.82 -16.29
N PRO A 39 2.60 1.93 -15.29
CA PRO A 39 3.85 1.18 -15.13
C PRO A 39 4.30 0.45 -16.40
N GLY A 40 3.38 -0.17 -17.13
CA GLY A 40 3.67 -0.85 -18.38
C GLY A 40 4.09 0.06 -19.55
N GLN A 41 3.88 1.38 -19.45
CA GLN A 41 4.28 2.35 -20.46
C GLN A 41 5.71 2.90 -20.23
N VAL A 42 6.20 2.81 -18.99
CA VAL A 42 7.47 3.45 -18.59
C VAL A 42 8.54 2.49 -18.07
N ASN A 43 8.15 1.31 -17.62
CA ASN A 43 9.10 0.31 -17.18
C ASN A 43 9.74 -0.41 -18.37
N LYS A 44 11.04 -0.68 -18.27
CA LYS A 44 11.74 -1.59 -19.16
C LYS A 44 11.27 -3.03 -18.91
N ASP A 45 11.24 -3.84 -19.97
CA ASP A 45 10.85 -5.24 -19.88
C ASP A 45 11.70 -6.00 -18.84
N GLY A 46 11.03 -6.73 -17.94
CA GLY A 46 11.66 -7.52 -16.89
C GLY A 46 12.20 -6.74 -15.68
N ALA A 47 12.31 -5.39 -15.74
CA ALA A 47 12.89 -4.60 -14.66
C ALA A 47 12.05 -4.68 -13.36
N LEU A 48 10.71 -4.61 -13.49
CA LEU A 48 9.81 -4.74 -12.35
C LEU A 48 9.94 -6.12 -11.69
N GLU A 49 9.89 -7.18 -12.49
CA GLU A 49 10.01 -8.56 -12.02
C GLU A 49 11.38 -8.79 -11.33
N ALA A 50 12.46 -8.29 -11.92
CA ALA A 50 13.80 -8.40 -11.33
C ALA A 50 13.87 -7.74 -9.94
N LEU A 51 13.29 -6.53 -9.77
CA LEU A 51 13.29 -5.85 -8.48
C LEU A 51 12.34 -6.52 -7.49
N GLN A 52 11.18 -7.04 -7.93
CA GLN A 52 10.27 -7.84 -7.09
C GLN A 52 10.95 -9.11 -6.58
N ASN A 53 11.68 -9.82 -7.44
CA ASN A 53 12.44 -11.00 -7.05
C ASN A 53 13.54 -10.66 -6.04
N ALA A 54 14.35 -9.63 -6.30
CA ALA A 54 15.37 -9.16 -5.37
C ALA A 54 14.78 -8.78 -4.00
N THR A 55 13.60 -8.18 -3.99
CA THR A 55 12.87 -7.80 -2.76
C THR A 55 12.39 -9.02 -1.97
N GLY A 56 11.99 -10.10 -2.66
CA GLY A 56 11.48 -11.34 -2.06
C GLY A 56 12.58 -12.31 -1.60
N GLU A 57 13.74 -12.26 -2.24
CA GLU A 57 14.86 -13.20 -1.99
C GLU A 57 15.74 -12.80 -0.81
N ALA A 58 16.65 -13.70 -0.42
CA ALA A 58 17.68 -13.39 0.56
C ALA A 58 18.56 -12.22 0.09
N ALA A 59 18.88 -11.31 1.00
CA ALA A 59 19.74 -10.17 0.66
C ALA A 59 21.11 -10.62 0.17
N VAL A 60 21.54 -10.06 -0.96
CA VAL A 60 22.91 -10.17 -1.43
C VAL A 60 23.67 -8.92 -0.95
N PRO A 61 24.62 -9.07 -0.01
CA PRO A 61 25.34 -7.93 0.55
C PRO A 61 26.02 -7.08 -0.52
N TYR A 62 25.98 -5.76 -0.33
CA TYR A 62 26.73 -4.82 -1.15
C TYR A 62 28.24 -5.10 -1.03
N ALA A 63 28.88 -5.37 -2.15
CA ALA A 63 30.30 -5.74 -2.17
C ALA A 63 31.25 -4.54 -2.26
N GLY A 64 30.74 -3.33 -2.48
CA GLY A 64 31.53 -2.11 -2.60
C GLY A 64 32.03 -1.58 -1.24
N MET A 65 32.89 -0.58 -1.28
CA MET A 65 33.36 0.14 -0.08
C MET A 65 32.61 1.44 0.09
N GLN A 66 32.29 1.78 1.32
CA GLN A 66 31.71 3.07 1.70
C GLN A 66 32.64 3.76 2.70
N ASP A 67 33.15 4.93 2.34
CA ASP A 67 34.02 5.74 3.21
C ASP A 67 33.19 6.43 4.32
N LYS A 68 31.93 6.76 4.01
CA LYS A 68 30.98 7.39 4.93
C LYS A 68 29.59 6.73 4.81
N PRO A 69 28.72 6.86 5.85
CA PRO A 69 27.33 6.47 5.72
C PRO A 69 26.60 7.31 4.67
N LEU A 70 25.64 6.70 3.96
CA LEU A 70 24.68 7.43 3.12
C LEU A 70 23.78 8.30 3.99
N GLN A 71 23.50 9.50 3.52
CA GLN A 71 22.57 10.41 4.16
C GLN A 71 21.23 10.35 3.42
N ILE A 72 20.18 9.88 4.11
CA ILE A 72 18.87 9.66 3.52
C ILE A 72 17.82 10.55 4.20
N ALA A 73 17.28 11.51 3.48
CA ALA A 73 16.11 12.27 3.92
C ALA A 73 14.81 11.52 3.61
N LEU A 74 13.88 11.46 4.57
CA LEU A 74 12.56 10.88 4.38
C LEU A 74 11.50 11.93 4.72
N ILE A 75 10.66 12.28 3.76
CA ILE A 75 9.56 13.25 3.92
C ILE A 75 8.27 12.50 3.65
N TYR A 76 7.43 12.28 4.68
CA TYR A 76 6.19 11.51 4.51
C TYR A 76 5.15 11.83 5.60
N PRO A 77 3.87 11.48 5.38
CA PRO A 77 2.84 11.58 6.42
C PRO A 77 3.14 10.69 7.63
N SER A 78 2.74 11.14 8.81
CA SER A 78 2.92 10.38 10.05
C SER A 78 2.09 9.10 10.09
N ALA A 79 2.39 8.22 11.05
CA ALA A 79 1.70 6.94 11.23
C ALA A 79 0.24 7.07 11.71
N ASP A 80 -0.27 8.27 11.99
CA ASP A 80 -1.63 8.51 12.49
C ASP A 80 -2.71 8.06 11.49
N VAL A 81 -2.38 8.10 10.19
CA VAL A 81 -3.31 7.73 9.10
C VAL A 81 -3.23 6.25 8.77
N SER A 82 -2.03 5.68 8.83
CA SER A 82 -1.74 4.29 8.51
C SER A 82 -0.36 3.91 9.02
N ASP A 83 -0.18 2.66 9.42
CA ASP A 83 1.14 2.11 9.76
C ASP A 83 2.05 1.93 8.53
N PHE A 84 1.52 2.17 7.32
CA PHE A 84 2.23 2.06 6.04
C PHE A 84 3.59 2.74 6.04
N TRP A 85 3.64 4.01 6.48
CA TRP A 85 4.86 4.82 6.44
C TRP A 85 5.94 4.26 7.37
N ALA A 86 5.57 4.00 8.63
CA ALA A 86 6.49 3.44 9.61
C ALA A 86 6.96 2.03 9.23
N ARG A 87 6.09 1.19 8.65
CA ARG A 87 6.48 -0.14 8.18
C ARG A 87 7.48 -0.07 7.03
N ASN A 88 7.25 0.80 6.06
CA ASN A 88 8.20 0.96 4.95
C ASN A 88 9.54 1.52 5.42
N TYR A 89 9.55 2.43 6.39
CA TYR A 89 10.78 2.88 7.02
C TYR A 89 11.54 1.72 7.70
N LEU A 90 10.84 0.91 8.51
CA LEU A 90 11.43 -0.25 9.16
C LEU A 90 11.92 -1.31 8.15
N ALA A 91 11.17 -1.54 7.08
CA ALA A 91 11.56 -2.47 6.03
C ALA A 91 12.79 -1.97 5.25
N LEU A 92 12.83 -0.66 4.92
CA LEU A 92 13.97 -0.01 4.29
C LEU A 92 15.24 -0.20 5.13
N THR A 93 15.19 0.21 6.39
CA THR A 93 16.36 0.16 7.29
C THR A 93 16.80 -1.27 7.54
N LYS A 94 15.86 -2.18 7.76
CA LYS A 94 16.18 -3.60 7.93
C LYS A 94 16.82 -4.23 6.70
N ARG A 95 16.35 -3.86 5.51
CA ARG A 95 16.92 -4.36 4.26
C ARG A 95 18.31 -3.76 4.00
N LEU A 96 18.52 -2.46 4.27
CA LEU A 96 19.84 -1.83 4.20
C LEU A 96 20.84 -2.50 5.15
N ASP A 97 20.43 -2.84 6.38
CA ASP A 97 21.25 -3.61 7.33
C ASP A 97 21.66 -4.98 6.76
N GLN A 98 20.70 -5.70 6.16
CA GLN A 98 20.98 -7.01 5.53
C GLN A 98 21.92 -6.91 4.33
N LEU A 99 21.84 -5.80 3.59
CA LEU A 99 22.72 -5.49 2.48
C LEU A 99 24.11 -5.02 2.94
N GLY A 100 24.31 -4.77 4.24
CA GLY A 100 25.56 -4.26 4.81
C GLY A 100 25.86 -2.82 4.40
N ILE A 101 24.86 -2.06 3.97
CA ILE A 101 24.99 -0.66 3.56
C ILE A 101 24.98 0.21 4.82
N LYS A 102 25.97 1.12 4.94
CA LYS A 102 26.02 2.11 6.03
C LYS A 102 25.16 3.30 5.64
N TYR A 103 24.29 3.74 6.56
CA TYR A 103 23.37 4.87 6.32
C TYR A 103 23.07 5.63 7.61
N GLU A 104 22.61 6.85 7.45
CA GLU A 104 21.96 7.68 8.46
C GLU A 104 20.66 8.23 7.87
N THR A 105 19.60 8.29 8.64
CA THR A 105 18.28 8.75 8.18
C THR A 105 17.85 10.00 8.92
N ARG A 106 17.18 10.91 8.21
CA ARG A 106 16.48 12.04 8.80
C ARG A 106 15.03 12.08 8.33
N GLU A 107 14.11 11.94 9.28
CA GLU A 107 12.68 11.90 9.02
C GLU A 107 12.04 13.28 9.21
N PHE A 108 11.17 13.66 8.27
CA PHE A 108 10.36 14.87 8.28
C PHE A 108 8.89 14.42 8.17
N ALA A 109 8.22 14.26 9.29
CA ALA A 109 6.85 13.76 9.34
C ALA A 109 5.84 14.91 9.45
N SER A 110 4.73 14.80 8.73
CA SER A 110 3.57 15.70 8.78
C SER A 110 2.29 14.89 8.95
N ARG A 111 1.16 15.51 9.28
CA ARG A 111 -0.14 14.86 9.11
C ARG A 111 -0.51 14.82 7.62
N GLN A 112 -1.42 13.90 7.24
CA GLN A 112 -1.84 13.74 5.83
C GLN A 112 -2.36 15.04 5.20
N VAL A 113 -3.05 15.86 5.98
CA VAL A 113 -3.67 17.13 5.50
C VAL A 113 -2.75 18.35 5.61
N GLU A 114 -1.53 18.21 6.14
CA GLU A 114 -0.57 19.30 6.32
C GLU A 114 0.31 19.51 5.08
N HIS A 115 -0.33 19.73 3.92
CA HIS A 115 0.36 19.87 2.63
C HIS A 115 1.44 20.96 2.63
N SER A 116 1.16 22.12 3.26
CA SER A 116 2.12 23.25 3.33
C SER A 116 3.34 22.94 4.18
N LEU A 117 3.17 22.16 5.28
CA LEU A 117 4.30 21.73 6.10
C LEU A 117 5.20 20.76 5.32
N GLN A 118 4.60 19.83 4.58
CA GLN A 118 5.35 18.92 3.73
C GLN A 118 6.11 19.66 2.62
N ALA A 119 5.50 20.68 2.00
CA ALA A 119 6.17 21.54 1.03
C ALA A 119 7.36 22.30 1.64
N THR A 120 7.23 22.73 2.92
CA THR A 120 8.34 23.35 3.65
C THR A 120 9.49 22.38 3.87
N TYR A 121 9.21 21.13 4.22
CA TYR A 121 10.24 20.09 4.36
C TYR A 121 10.92 19.75 3.04
N ALA A 122 10.16 19.66 1.94
CA ALA A 122 10.72 19.45 0.62
C ALA A 122 11.66 20.59 0.21
N ALA A 123 11.26 21.84 0.47
CA ALA A 123 12.11 23.01 0.20
C ALA A 123 13.38 23.03 1.06
N GLN A 124 13.29 22.60 2.33
CA GLN A 124 14.46 22.49 3.20
C GLN A 124 15.45 21.43 2.68
N VAL A 125 14.96 20.24 2.35
CA VAL A 125 15.83 19.16 1.82
C VAL A 125 16.47 19.57 0.50
N ASP A 126 15.75 20.24 -0.38
CA ASP A 126 16.30 20.77 -1.63
C ASP A 126 17.40 21.84 -1.42
N GLN A 127 17.24 22.70 -0.41
CA GLN A 127 18.28 23.68 -0.04
C GLN A 127 19.52 23.05 0.57
N ASP A 128 19.34 21.99 1.33
CA ASP A 128 20.39 21.23 2.03
C ASP A 128 20.84 20.00 1.20
N ALA A 129 20.69 20.05 -0.13
CA ALA A 129 20.90 18.90 -1.03
C ALA A 129 22.32 18.33 -0.96
N ASP A 130 23.32 19.17 -0.69
CA ASP A 130 24.73 18.75 -0.52
C ASP A 130 24.96 17.87 0.73
N ILE A 131 23.97 17.78 1.63
CA ILE A 131 24.03 16.92 2.82
C ILE A 131 23.52 15.51 2.50
N TYR A 132 22.55 15.37 1.57
CA TYR A 132 21.82 14.13 1.34
C TYR A 132 22.27 13.44 0.03
N ASP A 133 22.44 12.12 0.09
CA ASP A 133 22.63 11.28 -1.09
C ASP A 133 21.28 10.89 -1.73
N PHE A 134 20.26 10.66 -0.88
CA PHE A 134 18.92 10.26 -1.30
C PHE A 134 17.85 11.05 -0.57
N VAL A 135 16.75 11.33 -1.27
CA VAL A 135 15.50 11.75 -0.68
C VAL A 135 14.38 10.78 -1.04
N ILE A 136 13.63 10.32 -0.03
CA ILE A 136 12.44 9.50 -0.18
C ILE A 136 11.25 10.38 0.17
N PHE A 137 10.46 10.72 -0.86
CA PHE A 137 9.32 11.62 -0.71
C PHE A 137 8.02 10.84 -0.81
N GLY A 138 7.26 10.78 0.28
CA GLY A 138 5.89 10.27 0.34
C GLY A 138 4.91 11.45 0.30
N PRO A 139 4.44 11.89 -0.88
CA PRO A 139 3.57 13.07 -0.96
C PRO A 139 2.24 12.83 -0.25
N SER A 140 1.76 13.86 0.44
CA SER A 140 0.48 13.86 1.14
C SER A 140 -0.71 13.71 0.17
N GLU A 141 -0.59 14.32 -1.02
CA GLU A 141 -1.44 14.14 -2.19
C GLU A 141 -0.60 14.46 -3.45
N LEU A 142 -0.76 13.68 -4.51
CA LEU A 142 0.16 13.71 -5.65
C LEU A 142 0.11 15.04 -6.42
N ALA A 143 -1.08 15.50 -6.81
CA ALA A 143 -1.24 16.73 -7.60
C ALA A 143 -0.80 17.97 -6.79
N THR A 144 -1.12 18.01 -5.49
CA THR A 144 -0.75 19.12 -4.60
C THR A 144 0.76 19.21 -4.39
N GLN A 145 1.47 18.09 -4.45
CA GLN A 145 2.92 18.02 -4.21
C GLN A 145 3.75 17.90 -5.51
N ALA A 146 3.11 17.97 -6.68
CA ALA A 146 3.78 17.76 -7.96
C ALA A 146 4.99 18.68 -8.19
N ASP A 147 4.85 19.97 -7.87
CA ASP A 147 5.96 20.94 -8.01
C ASP A 147 7.13 20.61 -7.06
N ASN A 148 6.85 20.07 -5.88
CA ASN A 148 7.90 19.65 -4.94
C ASN A 148 8.61 18.38 -5.42
N ILE A 149 7.87 17.44 -6.04
CA ILE A 149 8.47 16.25 -6.68
C ILE A 149 9.39 16.67 -7.82
N ASP A 150 8.89 17.53 -8.73
CA ASP A 150 9.67 18.02 -9.88
C ASP A 150 10.94 18.76 -9.43
N LYS A 151 10.83 19.57 -8.38
CA LYS A 151 11.94 20.31 -7.81
C LYS A 151 13.03 19.40 -7.23
N LEU A 152 12.64 18.45 -6.36
CA LEU A 152 13.58 17.49 -5.78
C LEU A 152 14.21 16.59 -6.85
N ALA A 153 13.42 16.11 -7.83
CA ALA A 153 13.91 15.26 -8.91
C ALA A 153 14.83 16.01 -9.89
N SER A 154 14.67 17.34 -10.01
CA SER A 154 15.52 18.17 -10.87
C SER A 154 16.83 18.58 -10.22
N ASN A 155 16.99 18.36 -8.92
CA ASN A 155 18.22 18.70 -8.21
C ASN A 155 19.30 17.65 -8.50
N PRO A 156 20.43 18.03 -9.15
CA PRO A 156 21.46 17.08 -9.57
C PRO A 156 22.26 16.46 -8.41
N ASP A 157 22.18 17.04 -7.21
CA ASP A 157 22.88 16.57 -6.03
C ASP A 157 22.05 15.54 -5.23
N LEU A 158 20.78 15.29 -5.64
CA LEU A 158 19.86 14.38 -4.98
C LEU A 158 19.42 13.23 -5.88
N THR A 159 19.41 12.02 -5.34
CA THR A 159 18.63 10.93 -5.93
C THR A 159 17.26 10.87 -5.27
N THR A 160 16.20 11.17 -6.05
CA THR A 160 14.82 11.26 -5.53
C THR A 160 14.03 9.99 -5.81
N PHE A 161 13.46 9.40 -4.75
CA PHE A 161 12.47 8.33 -4.82
C PHE A 161 11.12 8.83 -4.31
N VAL A 162 10.02 8.35 -4.90
CA VAL A 162 8.66 8.65 -4.44
C VAL A 162 8.01 7.40 -3.87
N TRP A 163 7.42 7.50 -2.67
CA TRP A 163 6.63 6.46 -2.04
C TRP A 163 5.12 6.73 -2.18
N ALA A 164 4.34 5.64 -2.14
CA ALA A 164 2.88 5.62 -2.09
C ALA A 164 2.14 6.10 -3.35
N PHE A 165 2.87 6.29 -4.47
CA PHE A 165 2.28 6.53 -5.77
C PHE A 165 2.97 5.72 -6.84
N HIS A 166 2.18 5.20 -7.79
CA HIS A 166 2.64 4.40 -8.93
C HIS A 166 2.22 5.00 -10.26
N THR A 167 1.89 6.28 -10.24
CA THR A 167 1.31 7.05 -11.35
C THR A 167 2.17 8.26 -11.68
N PRO A 168 3.36 8.07 -12.32
CA PRO A 168 4.24 9.17 -12.70
C PRO A 168 3.50 10.21 -13.52
N LEU A 169 3.47 11.46 -13.04
CA LEU A 169 2.74 12.54 -13.71
C LEU A 169 3.40 12.92 -15.03
N LYS A 170 2.62 12.97 -16.11
CA LYS A 170 3.11 13.27 -17.47
C LYS A 170 3.68 14.67 -17.62
N TYR A 171 3.22 15.61 -16.79
CA TYR A 171 3.61 17.00 -16.86
C TYR A 171 4.82 17.38 -16.00
N LEU A 172 5.40 16.46 -15.23
CA LEU A 172 6.68 16.69 -14.55
C LEU A 172 7.77 16.89 -15.59
N LYS A 173 8.63 17.88 -15.38
CA LYS A 173 9.80 18.14 -16.25
C LYS A 173 10.87 17.11 -16.04
N THR A 174 11.01 16.65 -14.78
CA THR A 174 11.99 15.64 -14.39
C THR A 174 11.27 14.55 -13.58
N GLN A 175 11.39 13.31 -14.02
CA GLN A 175 10.88 12.18 -13.24
C GLN A 175 11.85 11.85 -12.10
N PRO A 176 11.34 11.47 -10.91
CA PRO A 176 12.15 10.83 -9.88
C PRO A 176 12.87 9.59 -10.41
N ALA A 177 13.93 9.18 -9.75
CA ALA A 177 14.68 7.97 -10.12
C ALA A 177 13.82 6.70 -10.07
N ALA A 178 12.87 6.63 -9.12
CA ALA A 178 11.83 5.59 -9.12
C ALA A 178 10.63 5.98 -8.24
N TRP A 179 9.50 5.32 -8.54
CA TRP A 179 8.24 5.41 -7.80
C TRP A 179 7.95 4.04 -7.18
N PHE A 180 7.60 4.01 -5.90
CA PHE A 180 7.37 2.77 -5.15
C PHE A 180 5.98 2.79 -4.52
N ASP A 181 5.12 1.85 -4.91
CA ASP A 181 3.77 1.75 -4.36
C ASP A 181 3.19 0.34 -4.55
N PHE A 182 1.91 0.24 -4.22
CA PHE A 182 1.01 -0.86 -4.53
C PHE A 182 -0.09 -0.32 -5.44
N SER A 183 -0.50 -1.07 -6.47
CA SER A 183 -1.56 -0.60 -7.35
C SER A 183 -2.90 -0.50 -6.62
N SER A 184 -3.32 0.73 -6.30
CA SER A 184 -4.62 0.99 -5.70
C SER A 184 -5.77 0.54 -6.60
N ALA A 185 -5.66 0.76 -7.91
CA ALA A 185 -6.63 0.29 -8.89
C ALA A 185 -6.77 -1.24 -8.88
N TYR A 186 -5.64 -1.96 -8.85
CA TYR A 186 -5.67 -3.42 -8.77
C TYR A 186 -6.27 -3.94 -7.46
N GLY A 187 -5.94 -3.29 -6.33
CA GLY A 187 -6.56 -3.60 -5.05
C GLY A 187 -8.08 -3.41 -5.08
N ALA A 188 -8.56 -2.36 -5.75
CA ALA A 188 -9.99 -2.12 -5.96
C ALA A 188 -10.65 -3.23 -6.77
N LEU A 189 -9.99 -3.71 -7.84
CA LEU A 189 -10.49 -4.84 -8.63
C LEU A 189 -10.52 -6.14 -7.81
N LYS A 190 -9.46 -6.43 -7.05
CA LYS A 190 -9.41 -7.64 -6.21
C LYS A 190 -10.51 -7.66 -5.15
N ILE A 191 -10.74 -6.54 -4.45
CA ILE A 191 -11.82 -6.48 -3.46
C ILE A 191 -13.21 -6.50 -4.12
N CYS A 192 -13.36 -5.87 -5.28
CA CYS A 192 -14.60 -5.95 -6.08
C CYS A 192 -14.91 -7.39 -6.45
N ASP A 193 -13.94 -8.13 -7.02
CA ASP A 193 -14.12 -9.54 -7.40
C ASP A 193 -14.54 -10.38 -6.20
N TYR A 194 -13.80 -10.28 -5.09
CA TYR A 194 -14.15 -10.98 -3.86
C TYR A 194 -15.57 -10.67 -3.39
N MET A 195 -15.93 -9.38 -3.37
CA MET A 195 -17.24 -8.96 -2.85
C MET A 195 -18.40 -9.37 -3.76
N VAL A 196 -18.24 -9.28 -5.09
CA VAL A 196 -19.27 -9.73 -6.04
C VAL A 196 -19.46 -11.25 -5.95
N ASP A 197 -18.38 -12.01 -5.84
CA ASP A 197 -18.45 -13.46 -5.64
C ASP A 197 -19.07 -13.83 -4.29
N ARG A 198 -18.79 -13.07 -3.24
CA ARG A 198 -19.24 -13.31 -1.86
C ARG A 198 -20.69 -12.90 -1.60
N LEU A 199 -21.11 -11.76 -2.13
CA LEU A 199 -22.40 -11.13 -1.82
C LEU A 199 -23.39 -11.20 -2.98
N GLY A 200 -22.91 -11.57 -4.17
CA GLY A 200 -23.73 -11.67 -5.37
C GLY A 200 -23.99 -10.33 -6.04
N LYS A 201 -24.99 -10.35 -6.92
CA LYS A 201 -25.44 -9.19 -7.69
C LYS A 201 -26.55 -8.46 -6.94
N ASP A 202 -26.82 -7.22 -7.34
CA ASP A 202 -27.95 -6.40 -6.82
C ASP A 202 -27.79 -6.02 -5.33
N VAL A 203 -26.61 -5.48 -4.97
CA VAL A 203 -26.28 -5.01 -3.63
C VAL A 203 -26.39 -3.48 -3.54
N THR A 204 -27.01 -2.99 -2.49
CA THR A 204 -27.03 -1.56 -2.14
C THR A 204 -25.88 -1.28 -1.17
N TYR A 205 -25.04 -0.29 -1.48
CA TYR A 205 -23.86 0.03 -0.69
C TYR A 205 -23.61 1.53 -0.56
N ALA A 206 -22.77 1.88 0.38
CA ALA A 206 -22.24 3.23 0.56
C ALA A 206 -20.72 3.22 0.70
N MET A 207 -20.09 4.39 0.61
CA MET A 207 -18.64 4.52 0.68
C MET A 207 -18.20 5.67 1.58
N ASN A 208 -17.14 5.42 2.35
CA ASN A 208 -16.29 6.46 2.92
C ASN A 208 -15.07 6.64 2.01
N ARG A 209 -15.06 7.73 1.26
CA ARG A 209 -14.04 8.10 0.27
C ARG A 209 -12.91 8.90 0.91
N GLY A 210 -11.75 8.90 0.26
CA GLY A 210 -10.58 9.66 0.67
C GLY A 210 -10.63 11.14 0.30
N ILE A 211 -9.45 11.77 0.21
CA ILE A 211 -9.27 13.09 -0.38
C ILE A 211 -9.44 12.95 -1.90
N PRO A 212 -10.26 13.79 -2.56
CA PRO A 212 -10.39 13.76 -4.01
C PRO A 212 -9.04 13.85 -4.72
N GLY A 213 -8.76 12.88 -5.59
CA GLY A 213 -7.48 12.78 -6.29
C GLY A 213 -7.28 11.39 -6.89
N ILE A 214 -6.09 11.12 -7.42
CA ILE A 214 -5.78 9.86 -8.12
C ILE A 214 -6.00 8.66 -7.20
N THR A 215 -5.53 8.71 -5.97
CA THR A 215 -5.64 7.60 -5.02
C THR A 215 -7.10 7.28 -4.67
N ASP A 216 -7.93 8.29 -4.40
CA ASP A 216 -9.35 8.08 -4.12
C ASP A 216 -10.08 7.55 -5.35
N ASN A 217 -9.80 8.09 -6.53
CA ASN A 217 -10.38 7.59 -7.77
C ASN A 217 -10.05 6.12 -8.00
N GLN A 218 -8.82 5.68 -7.73
CA GLN A 218 -8.43 4.29 -7.86
C GLN A 218 -9.03 3.38 -6.78
N ARG A 219 -9.12 3.83 -5.52
CA ARG A 219 -9.63 3.00 -4.42
C ARG A 219 -11.15 2.94 -4.37
N SER A 220 -11.80 4.07 -4.60
CA SER A 220 -13.26 4.21 -4.50
C SER A 220 -13.92 4.25 -5.88
N GLY A 221 -13.36 4.99 -6.84
CA GLY A 221 -13.91 5.11 -8.19
C GLY A 221 -13.83 3.80 -8.97
N ASP A 222 -12.63 3.21 -9.10
CA ASP A 222 -12.45 1.94 -9.81
C ASP A 222 -13.22 0.79 -9.13
N PHE A 223 -13.33 0.80 -7.79
CA PHE A 223 -14.20 -0.12 -7.07
C PHE A 223 -15.67 0.06 -7.48
N LYS A 224 -16.18 1.31 -7.47
CA LYS A 224 -17.56 1.64 -7.85
C LYS A 224 -17.88 1.18 -9.27
N ASP A 225 -17.00 1.46 -10.21
CA ASP A 225 -17.18 1.08 -11.61
C ASP A 225 -17.17 -0.45 -11.78
N CYS A 226 -16.24 -1.14 -11.09
CA CYS A 226 -16.15 -2.59 -11.12
C CYS A 226 -17.40 -3.28 -10.56
N VAL A 227 -17.91 -2.87 -9.39
CA VAL A 227 -19.10 -3.50 -8.81
C VAL A 227 -20.38 -3.16 -9.56
N ALA A 228 -20.44 -2.01 -10.24
CA ALA A 228 -21.54 -1.68 -11.13
C ALA A 228 -21.52 -2.53 -12.40
N GLU A 229 -20.34 -2.77 -12.98
CA GLU A 229 -20.19 -3.59 -14.19
C GLU A 229 -20.45 -5.09 -13.92
N LYS A 230 -19.83 -5.62 -12.84
CA LYS A 230 -19.88 -7.07 -12.55
C LYS A 230 -21.11 -7.50 -11.78
N GLY A 231 -21.68 -6.62 -10.95
CA GLY A 231 -22.72 -6.96 -9.97
C GLY A 231 -24.00 -6.12 -10.00
N ASN A 232 -24.17 -5.12 -10.85
CA ASN A 232 -25.29 -4.15 -10.81
C ASN A 232 -25.44 -3.48 -9.44
N TRP A 233 -24.36 -3.25 -8.74
CA TRP A 233 -24.42 -2.67 -7.41
C TRP A 233 -24.84 -1.20 -7.43
N ASN A 234 -25.64 -0.78 -6.46
CA ASN A 234 -26.18 0.56 -6.36
C ASN A 234 -25.54 1.34 -5.20
N ALA A 235 -24.75 2.36 -5.52
CA ALA A 235 -24.22 3.30 -4.54
C ALA A 235 -25.28 4.29 -4.09
N VAL A 236 -25.69 4.25 -2.82
CA VAL A 236 -26.70 5.16 -2.27
C VAL A 236 -26.13 6.40 -1.63
N TYR A 237 -24.85 6.34 -1.17
CA TYR A 237 -24.19 7.48 -0.57
C TYR A 237 -22.65 7.36 -0.65
N GLU A 238 -22.00 8.50 -0.82
CA GLU A 238 -20.54 8.64 -0.83
C GLU A 238 -20.16 9.79 0.11
N HIS A 239 -19.41 9.48 1.16
CA HIS A 239 -18.91 10.45 2.13
C HIS A 239 -17.40 10.65 1.95
N TYR A 240 -16.94 11.89 1.86
CA TYR A 240 -15.53 12.21 1.80
C TYR A 240 -14.97 12.41 3.22
N GLY A 241 -14.43 11.33 3.80
CA GLY A 241 -13.87 11.31 5.15
C GLY A 241 -12.39 11.66 5.20
N GLU A 242 -11.80 12.12 4.07
CA GLU A 242 -10.45 12.71 3.96
C GLU A 242 -9.32 11.83 4.54
N TYR A 243 -9.50 10.51 4.47
CA TYR A 243 -8.61 9.51 5.07
C TYR A 243 -8.50 9.59 6.60
N GLN A 244 -9.40 10.31 7.28
CA GLN A 244 -9.38 10.48 8.72
C GLN A 244 -10.32 9.46 9.41
N ARG A 245 -9.93 8.99 10.62
CA ARG A 245 -10.74 8.06 11.42
C ARG A 245 -12.10 8.66 11.78
N GLU A 246 -12.09 9.91 12.19
CA GLU A 246 -13.30 10.67 12.51
C GLU A 246 -14.22 10.79 11.29
N GLY A 247 -13.67 11.09 10.10
CA GLY A 247 -14.43 11.13 8.85
C GLY A 247 -15.07 9.78 8.50
N GLY A 248 -14.39 8.66 8.75
CA GLY A 248 -14.98 7.32 8.61
C GLY A 248 -16.09 7.04 9.62
N PHE A 249 -15.93 7.49 10.86
CA PHE A 249 -16.94 7.37 11.91
C PHE A 249 -18.20 8.20 11.57
N GLU A 250 -18.04 9.48 11.27
CA GLU A 250 -19.14 10.38 10.93
C GLU A 250 -19.89 9.94 9.67
N GLY A 251 -19.14 9.58 8.60
CA GLY A 251 -19.73 9.09 7.36
C GLY A 251 -20.54 7.82 7.58
N THR A 252 -20.05 6.90 8.39
CA THR A 252 -20.76 5.66 8.73
C THR A 252 -22.00 5.93 9.57
N GLN A 253 -21.96 6.84 10.53
CA GLN A 253 -23.17 7.25 11.28
C GLN A 253 -24.23 7.82 10.35
N LEU A 254 -23.86 8.70 9.42
CA LEU A 254 -24.79 9.25 8.42
C LEU A 254 -25.38 8.15 7.54
N ILE A 255 -24.56 7.21 7.06
CA ILE A 255 -25.00 6.07 6.24
C ILE A 255 -26.04 5.24 7.02
N LEU A 256 -25.71 4.82 8.23
CA LEU A 256 -26.59 3.96 9.03
C LEU A 256 -27.92 4.62 9.43
N GLN A 257 -27.91 5.94 9.54
CA GLN A 257 -29.11 6.71 9.89
C GLN A 257 -29.98 7.01 8.66
N ALA A 258 -29.37 7.43 7.56
CA ALA A 258 -30.11 7.96 6.40
C ALA A 258 -30.34 6.91 5.31
N TYR A 259 -29.53 5.85 5.24
CA TYR A 259 -29.53 4.82 4.20
C TYR A 259 -29.54 3.41 4.80
N PRO A 260 -30.56 3.03 5.59
CA PRO A 260 -30.60 1.74 6.28
C PRO A 260 -30.67 0.53 5.34
N GLU A 261 -30.93 0.76 4.06
CA GLU A 261 -30.88 -0.25 3.01
C GLU A 261 -29.45 -0.62 2.56
N ALA A 262 -28.45 0.20 2.89
CA ALA A 262 -27.06 -0.12 2.59
C ALA A 262 -26.60 -1.37 3.36
N LYS A 263 -26.16 -2.40 2.62
CA LYS A 263 -25.67 -3.67 3.17
C LYS A 263 -24.16 -3.73 3.24
N VAL A 264 -23.49 -2.80 2.58
CA VAL A 264 -22.04 -2.73 2.48
C VAL A 264 -21.58 -1.29 2.72
N ILE A 265 -20.49 -1.13 3.45
CA ILE A 265 -19.75 0.12 3.58
C ILE A 265 -18.31 -0.13 3.14
N HIS A 266 -17.93 0.47 2.02
CA HIS A 266 -16.55 0.45 1.53
C HIS A 266 -15.76 1.65 2.08
N ASN A 267 -14.56 1.41 2.63
CA ASN A 267 -13.71 2.46 3.19
C ASN A 267 -12.36 2.52 2.44
N ALA A 268 -11.94 3.71 2.03
CA ALA A 268 -10.77 3.90 1.17
C ALA A 268 -9.42 3.84 1.90
N ASN A 269 -9.38 3.72 3.23
CA ASN A 269 -8.14 3.49 4.00
C ASN A 269 -8.43 2.90 5.39
N THR A 270 -7.35 2.48 6.08
CA THR A 270 -7.41 1.90 7.43
C THR A 270 -8.04 2.84 8.46
N ALA A 271 -7.68 4.12 8.48
CA ALA A 271 -8.19 5.04 9.50
C ALA A 271 -9.72 5.16 9.40
N MET A 272 -10.25 5.34 8.18
CA MET A 272 -11.70 5.41 7.98
C MET A 272 -12.39 4.07 8.25
N SER A 273 -11.77 2.92 7.89
CA SER A 273 -12.37 1.62 8.20
C SER A 273 -12.47 1.37 9.71
N MET A 274 -11.48 1.79 10.49
CA MET A 274 -11.54 1.70 11.96
C MET A 274 -12.61 2.63 12.54
N GLY A 275 -12.74 3.85 12.03
CA GLY A 275 -13.85 4.74 12.40
C GLY A 275 -15.22 4.17 12.04
N SER A 276 -15.32 3.54 10.87
CA SER A 276 -16.53 2.85 10.43
C SER A 276 -16.90 1.69 11.35
N VAL A 277 -15.95 0.86 11.73
CA VAL A 277 -16.13 -0.23 12.69
C VAL A 277 -16.62 0.32 14.05
N GLU A 278 -16.00 1.38 14.56
CA GLU A 278 -16.43 2.01 15.82
C GLU A 278 -17.87 2.52 15.77
N ALA A 279 -18.26 3.16 14.67
CA ALA A 279 -19.64 3.64 14.50
C ALA A 279 -20.64 2.49 14.48
N GLN A 280 -20.30 1.36 13.85
CA GLN A 280 -21.16 0.16 13.81
C GLN A 280 -21.27 -0.52 15.17
N ILE A 281 -20.14 -0.68 15.89
CA ILE A 281 -20.12 -1.25 17.24
C ILE A 281 -20.96 -0.39 18.19
N ALA A 282 -20.88 0.95 18.09
CA ALA A 282 -21.63 1.87 18.96
C ALA A 282 -23.17 1.65 18.91
N ILE A 283 -23.69 1.05 17.82
CA ILE A 283 -25.10 0.76 17.65
C ILE A 283 -25.39 -0.75 17.51
N GLY A 284 -24.39 -1.62 17.71
CA GLY A 284 -24.52 -3.09 17.66
C GLY A 284 -24.81 -3.65 16.27
N LYS A 285 -24.28 -3.02 15.22
CA LYS A 285 -24.46 -3.42 13.81
C LYS A 285 -23.22 -3.92 13.10
N GLU A 286 -22.13 -4.14 13.82
CA GLU A 286 -20.84 -4.59 13.26
C GLU A 286 -20.90 -5.96 12.56
N LYS A 287 -21.96 -6.72 12.76
CA LYS A 287 -22.20 -8.01 12.10
C LYS A 287 -23.36 -8.00 11.10
N GLU A 288 -24.03 -6.87 10.94
CA GLU A 288 -25.17 -6.73 10.02
C GLU A 288 -24.76 -6.07 8.70
N ILE A 289 -23.69 -5.28 8.72
CA ILE A 289 -23.18 -4.50 7.59
C ILE A 289 -21.83 -5.07 7.18
N PHE A 290 -21.70 -5.49 5.92
CA PHE A 290 -20.43 -5.92 5.38
C PHE A 290 -19.49 -4.72 5.20
N SER A 291 -18.41 -4.70 5.93
CA SER A 291 -17.45 -3.57 5.92
C SER A 291 -16.12 -3.96 5.34
N THR A 292 -15.59 -3.09 4.48
CA THR A 292 -14.24 -3.27 3.96
C THR A 292 -13.28 -2.20 4.46
N GLY A 293 -12.02 -2.57 4.58
CA GLY A 293 -10.91 -1.65 4.77
C GLY A 293 -10.12 -1.41 3.49
N TRP A 294 -8.96 -0.81 3.65
CA TRP A 294 -7.96 -0.68 2.60
C TRP A 294 -6.55 -0.62 3.20
N GLY A 295 -5.74 -1.60 2.86
CA GLY A 295 -4.32 -1.62 3.20
C GLY A 295 -3.84 -2.90 3.85
N GLY A 296 -4.71 -3.62 4.57
CA GLY A 296 -4.35 -4.86 5.25
C GLY A 296 -3.39 -4.62 6.41
N THR A 297 -3.60 -3.51 7.15
CA THR A 297 -2.78 -3.19 8.32
C THR A 297 -3.07 -4.14 9.48
N GLY A 298 -2.18 -4.18 10.47
CA GLY A 298 -2.40 -5.01 11.66
C GLY A 298 -3.73 -4.71 12.38
N LEU A 299 -4.19 -3.44 12.36
CA LEU A 299 -5.50 -3.06 12.93
C LEU A 299 -6.67 -3.68 12.16
N GLU A 300 -6.62 -3.67 10.84
CA GLU A 300 -7.65 -4.27 10.00
C GLU A 300 -7.66 -5.81 10.14
N LEU A 301 -6.48 -6.44 10.14
CA LEU A 301 -6.39 -7.89 10.33
C LEU A 301 -6.91 -8.33 11.71
N ASP A 302 -6.61 -7.56 12.77
CA ASP A 302 -7.16 -7.81 14.10
C ASP A 302 -8.69 -7.62 14.13
N ALA A 303 -9.23 -6.62 13.42
CA ALA A 303 -10.68 -6.42 13.30
C ALA A 303 -11.35 -7.57 12.52
N ILE A 304 -10.71 -8.10 11.46
CA ILE A 304 -11.19 -9.29 10.73
C ILE A 304 -11.20 -10.52 11.65
N ARG A 305 -10.12 -10.75 12.43
CA ARG A 305 -10.07 -11.87 13.41
C ARG A 305 -11.20 -11.80 14.45
N ARG A 306 -11.62 -10.58 14.82
CA ARG A 306 -12.74 -10.37 15.76
C ARG A 306 -14.12 -10.38 15.10
N GLY A 307 -14.20 -10.45 13.77
CA GLY A 307 -15.44 -10.36 13.00
C GLY A 307 -16.09 -8.97 13.06
N GLU A 308 -15.30 -7.92 13.15
CA GLU A 308 -15.70 -6.50 13.16
C GLU A 308 -15.48 -5.83 11.79
N LEU A 309 -14.61 -6.40 10.97
CA LEU A 309 -14.34 -6.02 9.59
C LEU A 309 -14.37 -7.28 8.73
N ASP A 310 -14.92 -7.22 7.53
CA ASP A 310 -15.16 -8.41 6.72
C ASP A 310 -14.06 -8.68 5.69
N ALA A 311 -13.50 -7.65 5.09
CA ALA A 311 -12.43 -7.80 4.10
C ALA A 311 -11.58 -6.54 3.93
N THR A 312 -10.35 -6.73 3.42
CA THR A 312 -9.46 -5.63 3.05
C THR A 312 -8.54 -6.03 1.91
N PRO A 313 -8.32 -5.17 0.90
CA PRO A 313 -7.17 -5.31 0.01
C PRO A 313 -5.90 -5.19 0.85
N MET A 314 -5.16 -6.29 0.98
CA MET A 314 -3.98 -6.37 1.82
C MET A 314 -2.71 -6.22 1.00
N ARG A 315 -1.94 -5.19 1.30
CA ARG A 315 -0.61 -4.98 0.75
C ARG A 315 0.41 -5.86 1.48
N MET A 316 1.38 -6.42 0.76
CA MET A 316 2.57 -7.01 1.39
C MET A 316 3.43 -5.84 1.88
N GLY A 317 3.07 -5.29 3.05
CA GLY A 317 3.38 -3.94 3.51
C GLY A 317 4.86 -3.55 3.47
N ASP A 318 5.77 -4.52 3.62
CA ASP A 318 7.21 -4.27 3.62
C ASP A 318 7.86 -4.23 2.22
N ASP A 319 7.12 -4.58 1.15
CA ASP A 319 7.69 -4.69 -0.19
C ASP A 319 8.27 -3.35 -0.68
N VAL A 320 7.60 -2.24 -0.43
CA VAL A 320 8.04 -0.90 -0.87
C VAL A 320 9.34 -0.47 -0.20
N GLY A 321 9.43 -0.59 1.13
CA GLY A 321 10.65 -0.24 1.86
C GLY A 321 11.83 -1.12 1.48
N ALA A 322 11.61 -2.43 1.36
CA ALA A 322 12.66 -3.37 0.96
C ALA A 322 13.13 -3.15 -0.49
N ALA A 323 12.21 -2.89 -1.43
CA ALA A 323 12.54 -2.56 -2.81
C ALA A 323 13.33 -1.25 -2.92
N THR A 324 13.00 -0.25 -2.09
CA THR A 324 13.76 1.01 -2.05
C THR A 324 15.22 0.77 -1.61
N ALA A 325 15.46 -0.12 -0.64
CA ALA A 325 16.82 -0.50 -0.23
C ALA A 325 17.58 -1.20 -1.35
N GLU A 326 16.93 -2.09 -2.10
CA GLU A 326 17.54 -2.73 -3.28
C GLU A 326 17.83 -1.72 -4.40
N ALA A 327 16.97 -0.73 -4.59
CA ALA A 327 17.22 0.35 -5.54
C ALA A 327 18.42 1.22 -5.11
N ILE A 328 18.56 1.54 -3.82
CA ILE A 328 19.76 2.22 -3.28
C ILE A 328 21.02 1.39 -3.56
N ARG A 329 20.96 0.06 -3.35
CA ARG A 329 22.07 -0.82 -3.69
C ARG A 329 22.42 -0.75 -5.17
N ALA A 330 21.42 -0.80 -6.06
CA ALA A 330 21.65 -0.71 -7.50
C ALA A 330 22.33 0.62 -7.89
N HIS A 331 21.92 1.74 -7.30
CA HIS A 331 22.61 3.02 -7.48
C HIS A 331 24.07 2.99 -7.01
N LEU A 332 24.38 2.40 -5.86
CA LEU A 332 25.75 2.25 -5.36
C LEU A 332 26.61 1.35 -6.26
N GLU A 333 26.00 0.43 -6.98
CA GLU A 333 26.65 -0.49 -7.92
C GLU A 333 26.71 0.06 -9.36
N GLY A 334 26.17 1.27 -9.63
CA GLY A 334 26.10 1.85 -10.98
C GLY A 334 25.17 1.07 -11.91
N ARG A 335 24.11 0.48 -11.37
CA ARG A 335 23.10 -0.34 -12.08
C ARG A 335 21.71 0.27 -12.05
N GLU A 336 21.60 1.58 -11.81
CA GLU A 336 20.34 2.32 -11.78
C GLU A 336 19.50 2.16 -13.05
N GLU A 337 20.18 1.94 -14.18
CA GLU A 337 19.53 1.69 -15.47
C GLU A 337 18.74 0.38 -15.55
N GLU A 338 18.96 -0.55 -14.62
CA GLU A 338 18.23 -1.82 -14.51
C GLU A 338 16.95 -1.68 -13.70
N LEU A 339 16.78 -0.55 -12.98
CA LEU A 339 15.61 -0.33 -12.14
C LEU A 339 14.35 -0.01 -12.97
N PRO A 340 13.17 -0.46 -12.52
CA PRO A 340 11.91 0.02 -13.08
C PRO A 340 11.71 1.48 -12.63
N LEU A 341 11.10 2.31 -13.49
CA LEU A 341 10.65 3.62 -13.06
C LEU A 341 9.53 3.50 -12.03
N VAL A 342 8.67 2.49 -12.14
CA VAL A 342 7.57 2.22 -11.20
C VAL A 342 7.70 0.81 -10.63
N PHE A 343 7.93 0.72 -9.34
CA PHE A 343 7.86 -0.53 -8.59
C PHE A 343 6.44 -0.71 -8.03
N LEU A 344 5.91 -1.92 -8.16
CA LEU A 344 4.64 -2.34 -7.58
C LEU A 344 4.85 -3.50 -6.61
N GLY A 345 4.53 -3.27 -5.34
CA GLY A 345 4.47 -4.31 -4.32
C GLY A 345 3.27 -5.24 -4.51
N ARG A 346 3.34 -6.41 -3.92
CA ARG A 346 2.29 -7.44 -3.99
C ARG A 346 1.06 -7.05 -3.17
N ILE A 347 -0.13 -7.43 -3.66
CA ILE A 347 -1.41 -7.19 -3.00
C ILE A 347 -2.32 -8.41 -3.11
N THR A 348 -3.07 -8.72 -2.06
CA THR A 348 -4.06 -9.79 -1.99
C THR A 348 -5.31 -9.29 -1.27
N VAL A 349 -6.28 -10.15 -0.97
CA VAL A 349 -7.44 -9.84 -0.11
C VAL A 349 -7.36 -10.68 1.14
N ALA A 350 -7.37 -10.05 2.31
CA ALA A 350 -7.63 -10.71 3.58
C ALA A 350 -9.12 -10.56 3.91
N HIS A 351 -9.76 -11.62 4.42
CA HIS A 351 -11.22 -11.64 4.60
C HIS A 351 -11.69 -12.59 5.72
N ASP A 352 -12.92 -12.42 6.14
CA ASP A 352 -13.62 -13.11 7.24
C ASP A 352 -13.76 -14.62 7.08
N GLN A 353 -13.62 -15.14 5.84
CA GLN A 353 -13.70 -16.59 5.58
C GLN A 353 -12.35 -17.30 5.73
N MET A 354 -11.27 -16.56 5.92
CA MET A 354 -9.94 -17.15 6.19
C MET A 354 -9.86 -17.63 7.62
N SER A 355 -9.14 -18.73 7.85
CA SER A 355 -8.78 -19.14 9.20
C SER A 355 -7.81 -18.12 9.83
N VAL A 356 -7.72 -18.15 11.16
CA VAL A 356 -6.76 -17.30 11.88
C VAL A 356 -5.33 -17.60 11.44
N GLU A 357 -5.01 -18.87 11.20
CA GLU A 357 -3.70 -19.33 10.75
C GLU A 357 -3.35 -18.81 9.35
N GLU A 358 -4.33 -18.71 8.44
CA GLU A 358 -4.13 -18.13 7.11
C GLU A 358 -3.89 -16.62 7.20
N ILE A 359 -4.65 -15.90 8.02
CA ILE A 359 -4.44 -14.47 8.27
C ILE A 359 -3.07 -14.23 8.91
N ASP A 360 -2.66 -15.06 9.88
CA ASP A 360 -1.35 -14.96 10.55
C ASP A 360 -0.19 -15.21 9.57
N ALA A 361 -0.36 -16.14 8.63
CA ALA A 361 0.62 -16.40 7.59
C ALA A 361 0.77 -15.21 6.62
N LEU A 362 -0.34 -14.62 6.21
CA LEU A 362 -0.34 -13.40 5.39
C LEU A 362 0.30 -12.22 6.14
N GLU A 363 -0.06 -12.02 7.40
CA GLU A 363 0.51 -10.95 8.23
C GLU A 363 2.02 -11.09 8.40
N LYS A 364 2.49 -12.32 8.63
CA LYS A 364 3.92 -12.63 8.75
C LYS A 364 4.68 -12.36 7.46
N GLU A 365 4.09 -12.71 6.31
CA GLU A 365 4.68 -12.42 5.00
C GLU A 365 4.70 -10.93 4.70
N ALA A 366 3.60 -10.24 4.94
CA ALA A 366 3.47 -8.81 4.67
C ALA A 366 4.43 -7.96 5.50
N PHE A 367 4.70 -8.38 6.74
CA PHE A 367 5.52 -7.64 7.71
C PHE A 367 6.82 -8.38 8.06
N ARG A 368 7.40 -9.06 7.06
CA ARG A 368 8.57 -9.94 7.24
C ARG A 368 9.86 -9.21 7.63
N PHE A 369 9.96 -7.91 7.31
CA PHE A 369 11.08 -7.05 7.70
C PHE A 369 10.72 -6.14 8.87
N SER A 370 9.56 -5.46 8.82
CA SER A 370 9.13 -4.55 9.89
C SER A 370 8.71 -5.27 11.16
N GLY A 371 8.26 -6.52 11.03
CA GLY A 371 7.83 -7.39 12.14
C GLY A 371 6.34 -7.28 12.47
N VAL A 372 5.70 -8.45 12.68
CA VAL A 372 4.33 -8.54 13.20
C VAL A 372 4.31 -7.95 14.60
N GLY A 373 3.48 -6.97 14.86
CA GLY A 373 3.37 -6.35 16.19
C GLY A 373 4.36 -5.22 16.49
N ALA A 374 5.31 -4.90 15.60
CA ALA A 374 6.26 -3.80 15.81
C ALA A 374 5.55 -2.44 16.02
N LEU A 375 4.36 -2.26 15.48
CA LEU A 375 3.55 -1.04 15.54
C LEU A 375 2.20 -1.24 16.26
N LYS A 376 1.99 -2.38 16.90
CA LYS A 376 0.84 -2.60 17.79
C LYS A 376 1.06 -1.81 19.08
N ARG A 377 0.41 -0.65 19.20
CA ARG A 377 0.38 0.17 20.42
C ARG A 377 -1.06 0.31 20.89
#